data_36d92d76bd205d43f742828920a3076f
#
_entry.id   36d92d76bd205d43f742828920a3076f
#
_cell.length_a   1.000
_cell.length_b   1.000
_cell.length_c   1.000
_cell.angle_alpha   90.00
_cell.angle_beta   90.00
_cell.angle_gamma   90.00
#
_symmetry.space_group_name_H-M   'P 1'
#
loop_
_entity.id
_entity.type
_entity.pdbx_description
1 polymer ?
#
loop_
_entity_poly.entity_id
_entity_poly.type
_entity_poly.pdbx_seq_one_letter_code
_entity_poly.pdbx_strand_id
1 'polypeptide(L)'
;MPEPITWLPDGTPYSPRFQDRYRSENGGLEQARGVFLHGCGLPQAWAGAAQWRILETGFGLGLNFLVAWAAWRADLPEHRPHRLHFVSVEAYPVTACDLLRAAQAHPELLPLATQLHSQFHGLTPGFHRLAF
;
A
#
# COMPACT_ATOMS: atom_id res chain seq x y z
N MET A 1 -11.04 17.18 2.96
CA MET A 1 -9.67 17.69 2.67
C MET A 1 -8.69 16.54 2.77
N PRO A 2 -7.82 16.35 1.78
CA PRO A 2 -6.74 15.36 1.90
C PRO A 2 -5.83 15.70 3.07
N GLU A 3 -5.25 14.67 3.69
CA GLU A 3 -4.30 14.86 4.77
C GLU A 3 -2.97 15.40 4.23
N PRO A 4 -2.48 16.52 4.75
CA PRO A 4 -1.22 17.08 4.31
C PRO A 4 -0.04 16.26 4.78
N ILE A 5 0.98 16.13 3.93
CA ILE A 5 2.24 15.47 4.26
C ILE A 5 3.36 16.49 4.23
N THR A 6 4.23 16.43 5.23
CA THR A 6 5.52 17.10 5.22
C THR A 6 6.60 16.10 4.81
N TRP A 7 7.45 16.49 3.88
CA TRP A 7 8.56 15.65 3.42
C TRP A 7 9.83 16.11 4.13
N LEU A 8 10.40 15.23 4.95
CA LEU A 8 11.64 15.51 5.67
C LEU A 8 12.84 15.62 4.71
N PRO A 9 13.98 16.20 5.14
CA PRO A 9 15.14 16.35 4.27
C PRO A 9 15.67 15.05 3.65
N ASP A 10 15.49 13.93 4.33
CA ASP A 10 15.85 12.59 3.84
C ASP A 10 14.80 11.98 2.90
N GLY A 11 13.73 12.72 2.59
CA GLY A 11 12.63 12.24 1.76
C GLY A 11 11.57 11.43 2.52
N THR A 12 11.69 11.29 3.82
CA THR A 12 10.70 10.54 4.63
C THR A 12 9.40 11.34 4.74
N PRO A 13 8.25 10.73 4.44
CA PRO A 13 6.95 11.38 4.65
C PRO A 13 6.61 11.43 6.14
N TYR A 14 6.13 12.58 6.57
CA TYR A 14 5.83 12.90 7.97
C TYR A 14 4.43 13.47 8.08
N SER A 15 3.69 13.04 9.09
CA SER A 15 2.36 13.56 9.40
C SER A 15 2.44 14.66 10.45
N PRO A 16 2.15 15.92 10.08
CA PRO A 16 2.07 16.99 11.08
C PRO A 16 0.97 16.77 12.12
N ARG A 17 -0.15 16.15 11.70
CA ARG A 17 -1.29 15.87 12.58
C ARG A 17 -0.90 14.92 13.71
N PHE A 18 -0.23 13.84 13.38
CA PHE A 18 0.13 12.80 14.35
C PHE A 18 1.54 12.96 14.90
N GLN A 19 2.29 13.93 14.38
CA GLN A 19 3.68 14.19 14.76
C GLN A 19 4.55 12.93 14.66
N ASP A 20 4.36 12.19 13.56
CA ASP A 20 5.03 10.90 13.36
C ASP A 20 5.34 10.68 11.87
N ARG A 21 6.26 9.80 11.61
CA ARG A 21 6.62 9.36 10.26
C ARG A 21 5.66 8.30 9.75
N TYR A 22 5.42 8.30 8.44
CA TYR A 22 4.61 7.26 7.78
C TYR A 22 5.35 5.93 7.66
N ARG A 23 6.67 5.93 7.82
CA ARG A 23 7.52 4.73 7.76
C ARG A 23 8.70 4.85 8.71
N SER A 24 9.32 3.71 9.06
CA SER A 24 10.54 3.68 9.86
C SER A 24 11.73 4.28 9.10
N GLU A 25 12.75 4.71 9.84
CA GLU A 25 14.01 5.24 9.28
C GLU A 25 14.73 4.23 8.40
N ASN A 26 14.57 2.94 8.68
CA ASN A 26 15.26 1.85 7.99
C ASN A 26 14.59 1.44 6.66
N GLY A 27 13.60 2.21 6.20
CA GLY A 27 12.91 1.94 4.93
C GLY A 27 11.54 1.28 5.11
N GLY A 28 10.51 1.94 4.57
CA GLY A 28 9.12 1.46 4.62
C GLY A 28 8.92 0.15 3.87
N LEU A 29 9.70 -0.07 2.79
CA LEU A 29 9.59 -1.28 1.97
C LEU A 29 9.98 -2.53 2.74
N GLU A 30 11.09 -2.51 3.46
CA GLU A 30 11.51 -3.65 4.28
C GLU A 30 10.54 -3.90 5.43
N GLN A 31 10.02 -2.85 6.05
CA GLN A 31 9.01 -2.96 7.08
C GLN A 31 7.73 -3.59 6.54
N ALA A 32 7.25 -3.15 5.37
CA ALA A 32 6.06 -3.72 4.74
C ALA A 32 6.27 -5.19 4.37
N ARG A 33 7.43 -5.55 3.84
CA ARG A 33 7.75 -6.94 3.51
C ARG A 33 7.92 -7.81 4.75
N GLY A 34 8.68 -7.35 5.74
CA GLY A 34 9.00 -8.13 6.93
C GLY A 34 7.85 -8.22 7.91
N VAL A 35 7.26 -7.09 8.29
CA VAL A 35 6.21 -7.05 9.31
C VAL A 35 4.85 -7.43 8.72
N PHE A 36 4.48 -6.84 7.58
CA PHE A 36 3.16 -7.06 7.01
C PHE A 36 3.10 -8.35 6.17
N LEU A 37 3.90 -8.47 5.12
CA LEU A 37 3.81 -9.60 4.19
C LEU A 37 4.21 -10.91 4.87
N HIS A 38 5.42 -10.98 5.39
CA HIS A 38 5.92 -12.19 6.07
C HIS A 38 5.18 -12.45 7.38
N GLY A 39 4.81 -11.40 8.12
CA GLY A 39 4.02 -11.56 9.35
C GLY A 39 2.66 -12.18 9.12
N CYS A 40 2.06 -11.99 7.94
CA CYS A 40 0.82 -12.64 7.52
C CYS A 40 1.05 -13.99 6.82
N GLY A 41 2.29 -14.46 6.74
CA GLY A 41 2.63 -15.73 6.11
C GLY A 41 2.52 -15.74 4.59
N LEU A 42 2.55 -14.57 3.96
CA LEU A 42 2.42 -14.44 2.50
C LEU A 42 3.80 -14.50 1.81
N PRO A 43 3.85 -15.08 0.61
CA PRO A 43 2.76 -15.60 -0.21
C PRO A 43 2.32 -17.04 0.11
N GLN A 44 2.97 -17.73 1.01
CA GLN A 44 2.73 -19.16 1.27
C GLN A 44 1.29 -19.44 1.73
N ALA A 45 0.73 -18.55 2.56
CA ALA A 45 -0.60 -18.75 3.15
C ALA A 45 -1.73 -18.77 2.12
N TRP A 46 -1.59 -18.08 0.98
CA TRP A 46 -2.65 -18.05 -0.03
C TRP A 46 -2.56 -19.20 -1.07
N ALA A 47 -1.54 -20.04 -0.98
CA ALA A 47 -1.34 -21.13 -1.93
C ALA A 47 -2.56 -22.04 -1.99
N GLY A 48 -3.09 -22.27 -3.19
CA GLY A 48 -4.24 -23.11 -3.40
C GLY A 48 -5.60 -22.48 -3.09
N ALA A 49 -5.63 -21.26 -2.57
CA ALA A 49 -6.89 -20.54 -2.35
C ALA A 49 -7.39 -19.94 -3.66
N ALA A 50 -8.70 -20.02 -3.91
CA ALA A 50 -9.31 -19.36 -5.08
C ALA A 50 -9.33 -17.83 -4.92
N GLN A 51 -9.53 -17.37 -3.70
CA GLN A 51 -9.56 -15.96 -3.33
C GLN A 51 -8.80 -15.75 -2.02
N TRP A 52 -8.21 -14.59 -1.88
CA TRP A 52 -7.58 -14.18 -0.63
C TRP A 52 -8.01 -12.77 -0.26
N ARG A 53 -8.28 -12.54 1.00
CA ARG A 53 -8.72 -11.24 1.50
C ARG A 53 -7.75 -10.73 2.54
N ILE A 54 -7.37 -9.47 2.41
CA ILE A 54 -6.55 -8.75 3.38
C ILE A 54 -7.37 -7.60 3.91
N LEU A 55 -7.41 -7.44 5.22
CA LEU A 55 -7.98 -6.28 5.88
C LEU A 55 -6.86 -5.50 6.55
N GLU A 56 -6.78 -4.23 6.23
CA GLU A 56 -5.81 -3.30 6.80
C GLU A 56 -6.52 -2.16 7.52
N THR A 57 -5.94 -1.73 8.63
CA THR A 57 -6.32 -0.48 9.29
C THR A 57 -5.23 0.56 9.06
N GLY A 58 -5.62 1.70 8.45
CA GLY A 58 -4.66 2.75 8.12
C GLY A 58 -3.95 2.50 6.79
N PHE A 59 -4.55 2.93 5.68
CA PHE A 59 -3.96 2.80 4.35
C PHE A 59 -2.65 3.58 4.20
N GLY A 60 -2.60 4.77 4.82
CA GLY A 60 -1.43 5.64 4.76
C GLY A 60 -1.04 5.97 3.32
N LEU A 61 0.18 5.64 2.96
CA LEU A 61 0.72 5.85 1.60
C LEU A 61 0.61 4.60 0.71
N GLY A 62 -0.15 3.60 1.12
CA GLY A 62 -0.48 2.44 0.30
C GLY A 62 0.64 1.43 0.13
N LEU A 63 1.69 1.50 0.93
CA LEU A 63 2.87 0.65 0.74
C LEU A 63 2.57 -0.84 0.98
N ASN A 64 1.79 -1.17 2.01
CA ASN A 64 1.38 -2.55 2.27
C ASN A 64 0.55 -3.12 1.11
N PHE A 65 -0.36 -2.31 0.56
CA PHE A 65 -1.13 -2.70 -0.62
C PHE A 65 -0.24 -2.98 -1.82
N LEU A 66 0.69 -2.08 -2.11
CA LEU A 66 1.61 -2.23 -3.26
C LEU A 66 2.50 -3.46 -3.10
N VAL A 67 2.98 -3.72 -1.90
CA VAL A 67 3.80 -4.90 -1.61
C VAL A 67 3.01 -6.19 -1.77
N ALA A 68 1.77 -6.24 -1.27
CA ALA A 68 0.88 -7.40 -1.43
C ALA A 68 0.56 -7.65 -2.90
N TRP A 69 0.24 -6.61 -3.65
CA TRP A 69 -0.04 -6.70 -5.08
C TRP A 69 1.17 -7.16 -5.88
N ALA A 70 2.35 -6.60 -5.59
CA ALA A 70 3.60 -7.02 -6.22
C ALA A 70 3.91 -8.50 -5.94
N ALA A 71 3.73 -8.95 -4.71
CA ALA A 71 3.92 -10.36 -4.35
C ALA A 71 2.94 -11.28 -5.08
N TRP A 72 1.67 -10.86 -5.22
CA TRP A 72 0.67 -11.61 -5.95
C TRP A 72 1.02 -11.73 -7.44
N ARG A 73 1.49 -10.64 -8.04
CA ARG A 73 1.90 -10.65 -9.45
C ARG A 73 3.15 -11.48 -9.71
N ALA A 74 4.06 -11.52 -8.75
CA ALA A 74 5.32 -12.27 -8.85
C ALA A 74 5.14 -13.76 -8.61
N ASP A 75 4.06 -14.17 -7.96
CA ASP A 75 3.78 -15.56 -7.65
C ASP A 75 3.29 -16.33 -8.90
N LEU A 76 3.50 -17.65 -8.90
CA LEU A 76 3.09 -18.50 -10.01
C LEU A 76 1.56 -18.50 -10.16
N PRO A 77 1.03 -18.47 -11.41
CA PRO A 77 -0.42 -18.47 -11.63
C PRO A 77 -1.17 -19.64 -10.97
N GLU A 78 -0.56 -20.80 -10.93
CA GLU A 78 -1.13 -22.00 -10.29
C GLU A 78 -1.06 -21.95 -8.76
N HIS A 79 -0.25 -21.07 -8.19
CA HIS A 79 -0.01 -20.96 -6.76
C HIS A 79 -0.82 -19.83 -6.13
N ARG A 80 -0.88 -18.68 -6.80
CA ARG A 80 -1.58 -17.51 -6.28
C ARG A 80 -3.10 -17.64 -6.43
N PRO A 81 -3.89 -17.00 -5.55
CA PRO A 81 -5.35 -16.94 -5.74
C PRO A 81 -5.71 -16.21 -7.04
N HIS A 82 -6.83 -16.58 -7.65
CA HIS A 82 -7.33 -15.90 -8.83
C HIS A 82 -7.69 -14.44 -8.54
N ARG A 83 -8.12 -14.16 -7.31
CA ARG A 83 -8.49 -12.82 -6.87
C ARG A 83 -7.85 -12.49 -5.53
N LEU A 84 -7.22 -11.33 -5.49
CA LEU A 84 -6.75 -10.71 -4.26
C LEU A 84 -7.66 -9.53 -3.94
N HIS A 85 -8.29 -9.57 -2.76
CA HIS A 85 -9.10 -8.47 -2.26
C HIS A 85 -8.32 -7.77 -1.14
N PHE A 86 -8.11 -6.49 -1.30
CA PHE A 86 -7.46 -5.67 -0.29
C PHE A 86 -8.46 -4.63 0.20
N VAL A 87 -8.84 -4.70 1.45
CA VAL A 87 -9.77 -3.76 2.09
C VAL A 87 -9.00 -2.98 3.13
N SER A 88 -9.01 -1.66 3.00
CA SER A 88 -8.34 -0.78 3.95
C SER A 88 -9.29 0.30 4.44
N VAL A 89 -9.20 0.64 5.71
CA VAL A 89 -9.91 1.76 6.31
C VAL A 89 -8.92 2.87 6.60
N GLU A 90 -9.27 4.10 6.24
CA GLU A 90 -8.41 5.26 6.43
C GLU A 90 -9.25 6.48 6.81
N ALA A 91 -8.97 7.06 7.95
CA ALA A 91 -9.66 8.25 8.42
C ALA A 91 -9.14 9.54 7.76
N TYR A 92 -7.89 9.56 7.34
CA TYR A 92 -7.19 10.75 6.84
C TYR A 92 -6.45 10.43 5.54
N PRO A 93 -7.19 10.21 4.42
CA PRO A 93 -6.54 9.84 3.16
C PRO A 93 -5.67 10.98 2.62
N VAL A 94 -4.53 10.59 2.08
CA VAL A 94 -3.58 11.49 1.42
C VAL A 94 -3.96 11.73 -0.04
N THR A 95 -3.25 12.63 -0.73
CA THR A 95 -3.46 12.84 -2.16
C THR A 95 -2.87 11.71 -3.00
N ALA A 96 -3.41 11.49 -4.20
CA ALA A 96 -2.84 10.56 -5.16
C ALA A 96 -1.39 10.93 -5.53
N CYS A 97 -1.09 12.21 -5.62
CA CYS A 97 0.26 12.69 -5.91
C CYS A 97 1.26 12.32 -4.80
N ASP A 98 0.84 12.39 -3.55
CA ASP A 98 1.70 11.99 -2.42
C ASP A 98 1.93 10.47 -2.39
N LEU A 99 0.91 9.67 -2.74
CA LEU A 99 1.09 8.23 -2.92
C LEU A 99 2.18 7.93 -3.96
N LEU A 100 2.10 8.59 -5.11
CA LEU A 100 3.06 8.38 -6.19
C LEU A 100 4.45 8.86 -5.80
N ARG A 101 4.55 10.02 -5.15
CA ARG A 101 5.81 10.55 -4.65
C ARG A 101 6.48 9.60 -3.67
N ALA A 102 5.73 9.02 -2.74
CA ALA A 102 6.26 8.05 -1.80
C ALA A 102 6.81 6.79 -2.51
N ALA A 103 6.13 6.33 -3.55
CA ALA A 103 6.53 5.16 -4.32
C ALA A 103 7.79 5.39 -5.17
N GLN A 104 8.14 6.64 -5.47
CA GLN A 104 9.36 6.95 -6.22
C GLN A 104 10.64 6.49 -5.51
N ALA A 105 10.60 6.31 -4.20
CA ALA A 105 11.70 5.72 -3.43
C ALA A 105 11.86 4.20 -3.67
N HIS A 106 10.88 3.57 -4.33
CA HIS A 106 10.82 2.12 -4.56
C HIS A 106 10.53 1.83 -6.03
N PRO A 107 11.55 1.90 -6.91
CA PRO A 107 11.35 1.76 -8.37
C PRO A 107 10.61 0.49 -8.78
N GLU A 108 10.78 -0.60 -8.05
CA GLU A 108 10.11 -1.88 -8.31
C GLU A 108 8.60 -1.81 -8.12
N LEU A 109 8.10 -0.89 -7.30
CA LEU A 109 6.67 -0.68 -7.05
C LEU A 109 6.07 0.42 -7.93
N LEU A 110 6.90 1.21 -8.60
CA LEU A 110 6.44 2.39 -9.33
C LEU A 110 5.39 2.09 -10.42
N PRO A 111 5.50 1.01 -11.21
CA PRO A 111 4.45 0.68 -12.18
C PRO A 111 3.08 0.43 -11.53
N LEU A 112 3.05 -0.23 -10.38
CA LEU A 112 1.81 -0.49 -9.65
C LEU A 112 1.29 0.78 -8.98
N ALA A 113 2.18 1.58 -8.42
CA ALA A 113 1.83 2.88 -7.84
C ALA A 113 1.23 3.83 -8.88
N THR A 114 1.71 3.78 -10.12
CA THR A 114 1.16 4.57 -11.21
C THR A 114 -0.28 4.16 -11.53
N GLN A 115 -0.57 2.87 -11.52
CA GLN A 115 -1.94 2.37 -11.70
C GLN A 115 -2.84 2.79 -10.53
N LEU A 116 -2.34 2.69 -9.30
CA LEU A 116 -3.08 3.16 -8.12
C LEU A 116 -3.37 4.65 -8.22
N HIS A 117 -2.38 5.46 -8.56
CA HIS A 117 -2.51 6.90 -8.73
C HIS A 117 -3.62 7.27 -9.73
N SER A 118 -3.74 6.52 -10.83
CA SER A 118 -4.74 6.80 -11.87
C SER A 118 -6.19 6.65 -11.39
N GLN A 119 -6.42 5.89 -10.33
CA GLN A 119 -7.76 5.64 -9.78
C GLN A 119 -7.96 6.26 -8.39
N PHE A 120 -6.88 6.66 -7.71
CA PHE A 120 -6.94 7.18 -6.35
C PHE A 120 -7.01 8.71 -6.37
N HIS A 121 -8.19 9.25 -6.71
CA HIS A 121 -8.42 10.69 -6.75
C HIS A 121 -9.85 11.02 -6.30
N GLY A 122 -10.01 12.21 -5.71
CA GLY A 122 -11.31 12.72 -5.30
C GLY A 122 -12.00 11.86 -4.24
N LEU A 123 -11.25 11.20 -3.37
CA LEU A 123 -11.84 10.35 -2.34
C LEU A 123 -12.62 11.20 -1.34
N THR A 124 -13.90 10.93 -1.27
CA THR A 124 -14.83 11.51 -0.29
C THR A 124 -15.13 10.46 0.79
N PRO A 125 -15.68 10.85 1.96
CA PRO A 125 -16.10 9.87 2.95
C PRO A 125 -17.05 8.82 2.38
N GLY A 126 -16.83 7.56 2.69
CA GLY A 126 -17.64 6.43 2.22
C GLY A 126 -16.80 5.29 1.67
N PHE A 127 -17.46 4.37 1.00
CA PHE A 127 -16.81 3.23 0.36
C PHE A 127 -16.36 3.60 -1.05
N HIS A 128 -15.13 3.22 -1.38
CA HIS A 128 -14.57 3.36 -2.72
C HIS A 128 -14.05 2.01 -3.19
N ARG A 129 -14.45 1.61 -4.39
CA ARG A 129 -14.00 0.36 -4.99
C ARG A 129 -13.11 0.66 -6.19
N LEU A 130 -11.89 0.16 -6.13
CA LEU A 130 -10.92 0.24 -7.22
C LEU A 130 -10.71 -1.18 -7.76
N ALA A 131 -10.47 -1.30 -9.06
CA ALA A 131 -10.20 -2.58 -9.70
C ALA A 131 -8.98 -2.46 -10.63
N PHE A 132 -8.10 -3.42 -10.54
CA PHE A 132 -6.83 -3.45 -11.28
C PHE A 132 -6.61 -4.76 -12.01
#